data_579164139cf9aac3dad3597d664073ed
#
_entry.id   579164139cf9aac3dad3597d664073ed
#
_cell.length_a   1.000
_cell.length_b   1.000
_cell.length_c   1.000
_cell.angle_alpha   90.00
_cell.angle_beta   90.00
_cell.angle_gamma   90.00
#
_symmetry.space_group_name_H-M   'P 1'
#
loop_
_entity.id
_entity.type
_entity.pdbx_description
1 polymer ?
#
loop_
_entity_poly.entity_id
_entity_poly.type
_entity_poly.pdbx_seq_one_letter_code
_entity_poly.pdbx_strand_id
1 'polypeptide(L)'
;MFSIEIDGIRVLYTGDYSMEEDRHLMCAEVPPGGPPDVLIVESTFGVVTLPAREEREARFTGMCCYCNCCYYCYFYCCYYH
;
A
#
# COMPACT_ATOMS: atom_id res chain seq x y z
N MET A 1 9.42 -3.57 -3.19
CA MET A 1 9.84 -4.97 -2.92
C MET A 1 11.28 -5.18 -3.35
N PHE A 2 11.96 -6.12 -2.72
CA PHE A 2 13.33 -6.51 -3.10
C PHE A 2 13.39 -8.01 -3.31
N SER A 3 13.92 -8.42 -4.45
CA SER A 3 14.28 -9.82 -4.72
C SER A 3 15.78 -9.94 -4.58
N ILE A 4 16.21 -10.78 -3.66
CA ILE A 4 17.63 -10.96 -3.27
C ILE A 4 17.99 -12.41 -3.54
N GLU A 5 19.08 -12.62 -4.25
CA GLU A 5 19.60 -13.96 -4.50
C GLU A 5 20.99 -14.09 -3.86
N ILE A 6 21.13 -15.08 -2.97
CA ILE A 6 22.38 -15.38 -2.27
C ILE A 6 22.59 -16.90 -2.32
N ASP A 7 23.69 -17.34 -2.92
CA ASP A 7 24.06 -18.77 -3.03
C ASP A 7 22.94 -19.64 -3.62
N GLY A 8 22.24 -19.13 -4.61
CA GLY A 8 21.12 -19.83 -5.26
C GLY A 8 19.80 -19.82 -4.46
N ILE A 9 19.78 -19.23 -3.28
CA ILE A 9 18.57 -19.02 -2.48
C ILE A 9 17.98 -17.66 -2.81
N ARG A 10 16.70 -17.67 -3.15
CA ARG A 10 15.96 -16.48 -3.51
C ARG A 10 15.04 -16.02 -2.39
N VAL A 11 15.29 -14.81 -1.91
CA VAL A 11 14.51 -14.16 -0.85
C VAL A 11 13.71 -13.01 -1.44
N LEU A 12 12.42 -12.98 -1.19
CA LEU A 12 11.57 -11.83 -1.50
C LEU A 12 11.24 -11.09 -0.21
N TYR A 13 11.68 -9.84 -0.14
CA TYR A 13 11.30 -8.92 0.92
C TYR A 13 10.31 -7.89 0.37
N THR A 14 9.09 -7.88 0.87
CA THR A 14 8.05 -7.02 0.34
C THR A 14 8.15 -5.58 0.82
N GLY A 15 8.61 -5.36 2.06
CA GLY A 15 8.41 -4.09 2.73
C GLY A 15 6.91 -3.78 2.85
N ASP A 16 6.56 -2.51 2.96
CA ASP A 16 5.17 -2.07 2.86
C ASP A 16 4.72 -2.10 1.39
N TYR A 17 3.58 -2.68 1.12
CA TYR A 17 3.07 -2.79 -0.25
C TYR A 17 1.54 -2.77 -0.29
N SER A 18 1.00 -2.43 -1.44
CA SER A 18 -0.43 -2.51 -1.72
C SER A 18 -0.66 -3.08 -3.12
N MET A 19 -1.61 -3.99 -3.22
CA MET A 19 -2.09 -4.54 -4.49
C MET A 19 -3.20 -3.68 -5.10
N GLU A 20 -3.70 -2.69 -4.35
CA GLU A 20 -4.67 -1.73 -4.87
C GLU A 20 -3.97 -0.68 -5.73
N GLU A 21 -4.62 -0.28 -6.80
CA GLU A 21 -4.19 0.84 -7.62
C GLU A 21 -4.33 2.14 -6.84
N ASP A 22 -3.26 2.93 -6.78
CA ASP A 22 -3.24 4.21 -6.10
C ASP A 22 -3.20 5.36 -7.10
N ARG A 23 -3.51 6.59 -6.64
CA ARG A 23 -3.49 7.80 -7.46
C ARG A 23 -2.10 8.23 -7.88
N HIS A 24 -1.09 7.88 -7.10
CA HIS A 24 0.29 8.32 -7.28
C HIS A 24 1.26 7.18 -7.58
N LEU A 25 0.93 5.97 -7.16
CA LEU A 25 1.78 4.80 -7.29
C LEU A 25 1.02 3.68 -7.99
N MET A 26 1.72 2.94 -8.82
CA MET A 26 1.20 1.71 -9.38
C MET A 26 1.04 0.66 -8.28
N CYS A 27 0.08 -0.24 -8.44
CA CYS A 27 -0.05 -1.38 -7.56
C CYS A 27 1.22 -2.23 -7.54
N ALA A 28 1.45 -2.93 -6.45
CA ALA A 28 2.59 -3.84 -6.35
C ALA A 28 2.44 -4.99 -7.35
N GLU A 29 3.54 -5.36 -7.96
CA GLU A 29 3.62 -6.50 -8.86
C GLU A 29 4.53 -7.58 -8.27
N VAL A 30 4.13 -8.83 -8.47
CA VAL A 30 4.97 -9.95 -8.06
C VAL A 30 6.18 -10.02 -8.99
N PRO A 31 7.42 -10.01 -8.45
CA PRO A 31 8.61 -10.10 -9.29
C PRO A 31 8.63 -11.36 -10.15
N PRO A 32 9.13 -11.28 -11.37
CA PRO A 32 9.25 -12.44 -12.26
C PRO A 32 10.25 -13.48 -11.71
N GLY A 33 10.15 -14.69 -12.19
CA GLY A 33 11.08 -15.76 -11.83
C GLY A 33 10.52 -16.86 -10.92
N GLY A 34 9.21 -16.90 -10.73
CA GLY A 34 8.53 -17.93 -9.92
C GLY A 34 8.59 -17.67 -8.41
N PRO A 35 8.14 -18.61 -7.59
CA PRO A 35 8.05 -18.45 -6.15
C PRO A 35 9.44 -18.31 -5.52
N PRO A 36 9.61 -17.46 -4.49
CA PRO A 36 10.85 -17.38 -3.73
C PRO A 36 11.01 -18.60 -2.80
N ASP A 37 12.25 -18.88 -2.40
CA ASP A 37 12.54 -19.88 -1.36
C ASP A 37 12.18 -19.35 0.03
N VAL A 38 12.34 -18.05 0.23
CA VAL A 38 12.00 -17.36 1.47
C VAL A 38 11.18 -16.11 1.16
N LEU A 39 10.08 -15.94 1.86
CA LEU A 39 9.22 -14.77 1.78
C LEU A 39 9.21 -14.03 3.12
N ILE A 40 9.63 -12.77 3.10
CA ILE A 40 9.51 -11.86 4.25
C ILE A 40 8.46 -10.83 3.89
N VAL A 41 7.33 -10.89 4.58
CA VAL A 41 6.14 -10.08 4.28
C VAL A 41 5.62 -9.40 5.54
N GLU A 42 5.15 -8.17 5.37
CA GLU A 42 4.42 -7.47 6.43
C GLU A 42 3.03 -8.09 6.66
N SER A 43 2.48 -7.90 7.85
CA SER A 43 1.14 -8.41 8.20
C SER A 43 0.31 -7.41 9.00
N THR A 44 0.56 -6.13 8.82
CA THR A 44 -0.09 -5.05 9.56
C THR A 44 -1.61 -5.15 9.54
N PHE A 45 -2.19 -5.43 8.39
CA PHE A 45 -3.63 -5.63 8.19
C PHE A 45 -4.00 -7.06 7.83
N GLY A 46 -3.19 -8.04 8.23
CA GLY A 46 -3.35 -9.43 7.82
C GLY A 46 -4.68 -10.09 8.21
N VAL A 47 -5.33 -9.60 9.26
CA VAL A 47 -6.64 -10.09 9.73
C VAL A 47 -7.73 -9.02 9.72
N VAL A 48 -7.45 -7.84 9.18
CA VAL A 48 -8.39 -6.72 9.15
C VAL A 48 -8.83 -6.47 7.71
N THR A 49 -10.14 -6.45 7.49
CA THR A 49 -10.71 -6.01 6.22
C THR A 49 -11.10 -4.55 6.32
N LEU A 50 -10.47 -3.72 5.51
CA LEU A 50 -10.79 -2.31 5.43
C LEU A 50 -12.04 -2.09 4.55
N PRO A 51 -12.83 -1.02 4.81
CA PRO A 51 -13.89 -0.60 3.89
C PRO A 51 -13.35 -0.33 2.48
N ALA A 52 -14.24 -0.37 1.49
CA ALA A 52 -13.88 -0.04 0.12
C ALA A 52 -13.21 1.35 0.03
N ARG A 53 -12.27 1.50 -0.91
CA ARG A 53 -11.50 2.73 -1.07
C ARG A 53 -12.39 3.95 -1.29
N GLU A 54 -13.41 3.80 -2.13
CA GLU A 54 -14.37 4.85 -2.44
C GLU A 54 -15.10 5.35 -1.19
N GLU A 55 -15.46 4.44 -0.30
CA GLU A 55 -16.10 4.78 0.97
C GLU A 55 -15.13 5.51 1.92
N ARG A 56 -13.90 5.07 2.01
CA ARG A 56 -12.85 5.72 2.82
C ARG A 56 -12.56 7.13 2.32
N GLU A 57 -12.42 7.29 1.01
CA GLU A 57 -12.18 8.58 0.37
C GLU A 57 -13.37 9.54 0.54
N ALA A 58 -14.60 9.06 0.37
CA ALA A 58 -15.80 9.87 0.56
C ALA A 58 -15.94 10.35 2.02
N ARG A 59 -15.65 9.50 2.99
CA ARG A 59 -15.64 9.88 4.41
C ARG A 59 -14.57 10.94 4.70
N PHE A 60 -13.38 10.77 4.16
CA PHE A 60 -12.28 11.70 4.34
C PHE A 60 -12.56 13.06 3.71
N THR A 61 -12.99 13.10 2.46
CA THR A 61 -13.33 14.34 1.76
C THR A 61 -14.52 15.05 2.42
N GLY A 62 -15.53 14.30 2.87
CA GLY A 62 -16.65 14.87 3.63
C GLY A 62 -16.20 15.53 4.93
N MET A 63 -15.32 14.88 5.67
CA MET A 63 -14.77 15.43 6.91
C MET A 63 -13.92 16.69 6.67
N CYS A 64 -13.15 16.70 5.58
CA CYS A 64 -12.34 17.83 5.20
C CYS A 64 -13.16 19.06 4.77
N CYS A 65 -14.22 18.86 4.02
CA CYS A 65 -15.14 19.94 3.64
C CYS A 65 -15.83 20.56 4.86
N TYR A 66 -16.13 19.75 5.87
CA TYR A 66 -16.78 20.22 7.09
C TYR A 66 -15.84 21.10 7.96
N CYS A 67 -14.55 20.83 7.93
CA CYS A 67 -13.56 21.55 8.73
C CYS A 67 -13.03 22.82 8.08
N ASN A 68 -13.50 23.20 6.89
CA ASN A 68 -13.01 24.36 6.12
C ASN A 68 -11.48 24.37 5.90
N CYS A 69 -10.84 23.22 5.99
CA CYS A 69 -9.40 23.02 5.94
C CYS A 69 -8.93 22.48 4.58
N CYS A 70 -9.45 23.03 3.48
CA CYS A 70 -9.07 22.59 2.12
C CYS A 70 -7.56 22.61 1.85
N TYR A 71 -6.80 23.40 2.57
CA TYR A 71 -5.35 23.48 2.40
C TYR A 71 -4.60 22.30 3.04
N TYR A 72 -5.08 21.78 4.17
CA TYR A 72 -4.47 20.63 4.85
C TYR A 72 -4.87 19.30 4.24
N CYS A 73 -6.02 19.21 3.59
CA CYS A 73 -6.48 17.99 2.94
C CYS A 73 -5.59 17.54 1.81
N TYR A 74 -5.07 18.47 1.04
CA TYR A 74 -4.17 18.15 -0.08
C TYR A 74 -2.86 17.51 0.41
N PHE A 75 -2.36 17.95 1.55
CA PHE A 75 -1.13 17.45 2.15
C PHE A 75 -1.33 16.05 2.78
N TYR A 76 -2.43 15.83 3.47
CA TYR A 76 -2.70 14.54 4.13
C TYR A 76 -3.05 13.43 3.15
N CYS A 77 -3.82 13.72 2.11
CA CYS A 77 -4.12 12.74 1.06
C CYS A 77 -2.89 12.27 0.29
N CYS A 78 -1.89 13.13 0.13
CA CYS A 78 -0.69 12.80 -0.64
C CYS A 78 0.37 12.04 0.16
N TYR A 79 0.36 12.11 1.51
CA TYR A 79 1.42 11.56 2.35
C TYR A 79 1.05 10.33 3.17
N TYR A 80 -0.23 9.99 3.31
CA TYR A 80 -0.67 8.89 4.19
C TYR A 80 -1.51 7.81 3.49
N HIS A 81 -1.41 7.75 2.18
CA HIS A 81 -1.99 6.64 1.40
C HIS A 81 -0.97 5.96 0.55
#